data_e8b041417387d2c41bc902ce40506058
#
_entry.id   e8b041417387d2c41bc902ce40506058
#
_cell.length_a   1.000
_cell.length_b   1.000
_cell.length_c   1.000
_cell.angle_alpha   90.00
_cell.angle_beta   90.00
_cell.angle_gamma   90.00
#
_symmetry.space_group_name_H-M   'P 1'
#
loop_
_entity.id
_entity.type
_entity.pdbx_description
1 polymer ?
#
loop_
_entity_poly.entity_id
_entity_poly.type
_entity_poly.pdbx_seq_one_letter_code
_entity_poly.pdbx_strand_id
1 'polypeptide(L)'
;MRDVFLCDAIRTPIGRYNGALAKVRTDDLAAVPIKALMARNPKVDWEKLEEVYYGCANQAGEDNRNVARMALLLAGLPQSVPGVTLNRLCASGLDAIGTAARSSVRTLASAPL
;
A
#
# COMPACT_ATOMS: atom_id res chain seq x y z
N MET A 1 -19.17 9.12 15.55
CA MET A 1 -17.98 8.89 14.69
C MET A 1 -17.14 7.84 15.37
N ARG A 2 -16.62 6.86 14.65
CA ARG A 2 -15.68 5.90 15.22
C ARG A 2 -14.28 6.49 15.25
N ASP A 3 -13.54 6.21 16.30
CA ASP A 3 -12.13 6.59 16.37
C ASP A 3 -11.32 5.78 15.37
N VAL A 4 -10.35 6.43 14.74
CA VAL A 4 -9.41 5.83 13.79
C VAL A 4 -8.00 5.99 14.32
N PHE A 5 -7.24 4.92 14.33
CA PHE A 5 -5.89 4.88 14.86
C PHE A 5 -4.89 4.59 13.76
N LEU A 6 -3.83 5.38 13.68
CA LEU A 6 -2.64 5.07 12.91
C LEU A 6 -1.67 4.29 13.81
N CYS A 7 -1.54 2.98 13.59
CA CYS A 7 -0.83 2.11 14.53
C CYS A 7 0.66 1.96 14.22
N ASP A 8 1.03 2.01 12.95
CA ASP A 8 2.43 1.89 12.51
C ASP A 8 2.62 2.54 11.13
N ALA A 9 3.85 2.91 10.81
CA ALA A 9 4.21 3.50 9.53
C ALA A 9 5.64 3.13 9.13
N ILE A 10 5.86 2.94 7.83
CA ILE A 10 7.16 2.67 7.25
C ILE A 10 7.21 3.21 5.83
N ARG A 11 8.39 3.52 5.34
CA ARG A 11 8.62 3.92 3.95
C ARG A 11 9.85 3.25 3.37
N THR A 12 9.89 3.15 2.06
CA THR A 12 11.11 2.85 1.30
C THR A 12 11.95 4.12 1.08
N PRO A 13 13.21 4.01 0.66
CA PRO A 13 13.95 5.14 0.10
C PRO A 13 13.20 5.76 -1.08
N ILE A 14 13.34 7.06 -1.26
CA ILE A 14 12.85 7.76 -2.45
C ILE A 14 13.90 7.64 -3.54
N GLY A 15 13.50 7.09 -4.70
CA GLY A 15 14.36 7.00 -5.87
C GLY A 15 14.46 8.32 -6.63
N ARG A 16 15.48 8.41 -7.49
CA ARG A 16 15.60 9.45 -8.51
C ARG A 16 15.65 8.80 -9.89
N TYR A 17 15.35 9.57 -10.92
CA TYR A 17 15.47 9.10 -12.30
C TYR A 17 16.87 8.50 -12.57
N ASN A 18 16.91 7.30 -13.14
CA ASN A 18 18.11 6.50 -13.35
C ASN A 18 18.97 6.25 -12.09
N GLY A 19 18.38 6.34 -10.89
CA GLY A 19 19.06 6.07 -9.62
C GLY A 19 19.02 4.60 -9.20
N ALA A 20 19.28 4.38 -7.92
CA ALA A 20 19.41 3.02 -7.36
C ALA A 20 18.15 2.14 -7.51
N LEU A 21 16.98 2.74 -7.62
CA LEU A 21 15.71 2.01 -7.78
C LEU A 21 15.25 1.89 -9.24
N ALA A 22 16.05 2.34 -10.22
CA ALA A 22 15.64 2.40 -11.63
C ALA A 22 15.30 1.03 -12.25
N LYS A 23 15.79 -0.06 -11.68
CA LYS A 23 15.54 -1.44 -12.14
C LYS A 23 14.57 -2.21 -11.24
N VAL A 24 14.04 -1.58 -10.22
CA VAL A 24 13.08 -2.21 -9.31
C VAL A 24 11.68 -2.01 -9.88
N ARG A 25 10.94 -3.08 -10.03
CA ARG A 25 9.54 -3.01 -10.47
C ARG A 25 8.70 -2.30 -9.42
N THR A 26 7.73 -1.52 -9.86
CA THR A 26 6.85 -0.73 -8.97
C THR A 26 6.05 -1.62 -8.02
N ASP A 27 5.50 -2.71 -8.52
CA ASP A 27 4.71 -3.65 -7.71
C ASP A 27 5.56 -4.38 -6.66
N ASP A 28 6.80 -4.77 -7.01
CA ASP A 28 7.75 -5.35 -6.05
C ASP A 28 8.14 -4.33 -4.97
N LEU A 29 8.42 -3.09 -5.37
CA LEU A 29 8.74 -2.01 -4.42
C LEU A 29 7.57 -1.74 -3.47
N ALA A 30 6.35 -1.76 -3.99
CA ALA A 30 5.13 -1.57 -3.20
C ALA A 30 4.90 -2.69 -2.18
N ALA A 31 5.34 -3.91 -2.46
CA ALA A 31 5.24 -5.03 -1.53
C ALA A 31 6.20 -4.93 -0.33
N VAL A 32 7.32 -4.21 -0.47
CA VAL A 32 8.35 -4.09 0.58
C VAL A 32 7.80 -3.53 1.89
N PRO A 33 7.11 -2.37 1.92
CA PRO A 33 6.57 -1.83 3.16
C PRO A 33 5.51 -2.74 3.79
N ILE A 34 4.71 -3.44 3.00
CA ILE A 34 3.72 -4.39 3.53
C ILE A 34 4.44 -5.54 4.26
N LYS A 35 5.43 -6.16 3.63
CA LYS A 35 6.26 -7.22 4.26
C LYS A 35 6.90 -6.74 5.55
N ALA A 36 7.43 -5.53 5.54
CA ALA A 36 8.10 -4.97 6.72
C ALA A 36 7.11 -4.71 7.87
N LEU A 37 5.91 -4.20 7.58
CA LEU A 37 4.87 -4.03 8.59
C LEU A 37 4.41 -5.37 9.17
N MET A 38 4.24 -6.39 8.34
CA MET A 38 3.90 -7.74 8.80
C MET A 38 4.97 -8.30 9.74
N ALA A 39 6.24 -8.17 9.37
CA ALA A 39 7.36 -8.65 10.17
C ALA A 39 7.50 -7.91 11.52
N ARG A 40 7.25 -6.60 11.54
CA ARG A 40 7.31 -5.77 12.74
C ARG A 40 6.15 -6.02 13.71
N ASN A 41 5.02 -6.47 13.19
CA ASN A 41 3.77 -6.63 13.93
C ASN A 41 3.28 -8.08 13.94
N PRO A 42 4.05 -9.04 14.47
CA PRO A 42 3.72 -10.48 14.41
C PRO A 42 2.48 -10.87 15.23
N LYS A 43 2.02 -9.97 16.10
CA LYS A 43 0.80 -10.20 16.90
C LYS A 43 -0.49 -9.78 16.18
N VAL A 44 -0.37 -9.11 15.04
CA VAL A 44 -1.52 -8.72 14.23
C VAL A 44 -2.03 -9.93 13.46
N ASP A 45 -3.32 -10.18 13.55
CA ASP A 45 -4.00 -11.21 12.76
C ASP A 45 -4.27 -10.64 11.33
N TRP A 46 -3.32 -10.87 10.44
CA TRP A 46 -3.37 -10.36 9.06
C TRP A 46 -4.46 -11.01 8.22
N GLU A 47 -5.03 -12.16 8.65
CA GLU A 47 -6.19 -12.77 8.02
C GLU A 47 -7.46 -11.94 8.19
N LYS A 48 -7.47 -11.06 9.20
CA LYS A 48 -8.57 -10.13 9.47
C LYS A 48 -8.39 -8.76 8.82
N LEU A 49 -7.39 -8.59 7.97
CA LEU A 49 -7.25 -7.38 7.17
C LEU A 49 -8.39 -7.33 6.15
N GLU A 50 -9.11 -6.23 6.12
CA GLU A 50 -10.32 -6.11 5.31
C GLU A 50 -10.03 -5.49 3.96
N GLU A 51 -9.02 -4.62 3.85
CA GLU A 51 -8.68 -3.98 2.58
C GLU A 51 -7.28 -3.34 2.60
N VAL A 52 -6.69 -3.18 1.42
CA VAL A 52 -5.45 -2.43 1.20
C VAL A 52 -5.71 -1.28 0.24
N TYR A 53 -5.42 -0.05 0.67
CA TYR A 53 -5.51 1.15 -0.15
C TYR A 53 -4.12 1.64 -0.57
N TYR A 54 -3.92 1.84 -1.86
CA TYR A 54 -2.70 2.42 -2.40
C TYR A 54 -2.99 3.63 -3.26
N GLY A 55 -2.20 4.69 -3.07
CA GLY A 55 -2.16 5.82 -3.99
C GLY A 55 -1.16 5.56 -5.11
N CYS A 56 -1.60 5.66 -6.36
CA CYS A 56 -0.72 5.58 -7.52
C CYS A 56 -1.20 6.55 -8.61
N ALA A 57 -0.36 7.52 -8.95
CA ALA A 57 -0.70 8.56 -9.91
C ALA A 57 -0.56 8.10 -11.38
N ASN A 58 0.28 7.10 -11.63
CA ASN A 58 0.51 6.56 -12.98
C ASN A 58 0.34 5.04 -12.95
N GLN A 59 -0.78 4.57 -13.45
CA GLN A 59 -1.14 3.14 -13.46
C GLN A 59 -0.92 2.54 -14.86
N ALA A 60 0.28 2.71 -15.40
CA ALA A 60 0.69 2.20 -16.70
C ALA A 60 1.86 1.22 -16.57
N GLY A 61 1.96 0.27 -17.48
CA GLY A 61 3.06 -0.70 -17.51
C GLY A 61 3.10 -1.59 -16.27
N GLU A 62 4.16 -1.49 -15.50
CA GLU A 62 4.40 -2.30 -14.30
C GLU A 62 3.46 -2.00 -13.14
N ASP A 63 2.82 -0.85 -13.11
CA ASP A 63 1.81 -0.48 -12.11
C ASP A 63 0.51 -1.29 -12.23
N ASN A 64 0.35 -2.00 -13.33
CA ASN A 64 -0.57 -3.12 -13.48
C ASN A 64 -2.04 -2.81 -13.20
N ARG A 65 -2.48 -1.57 -13.40
CA ARG A 65 -3.85 -1.07 -13.17
C ARG A 65 -4.35 -1.15 -11.73
N ASN A 66 -3.86 -2.10 -10.93
CA ASN A 66 -4.19 -2.21 -9.52
C ASN A 66 -2.95 -2.64 -8.72
N VAL A 67 -2.06 -1.69 -8.48
CA VAL A 67 -0.81 -1.92 -7.76
C VAL A 67 -1.07 -2.37 -6.31
N ALA A 68 -2.14 -1.91 -5.68
CA ALA A 68 -2.52 -2.35 -4.34
C ALA A 68 -2.74 -3.86 -4.29
N ARG A 69 -3.50 -4.40 -5.24
CA ARG A 69 -3.76 -5.84 -5.33
C ARG A 69 -2.50 -6.65 -5.62
N MET A 70 -1.67 -6.18 -6.54
CA MET A 70 -0.40 -6.84 -6.84
C MET A 70 0.55 -6.82 -5.65
N ALA A 71 0.70 -5.67 -5.01
CA ALA A 71 1.59 -5.51 -3.85
C ALA A 71 1.20 -6.40 -2.67
N LEU A 72 -0.10 -6.48 -2.34
CA LEU A 72 -0.56 -7.33 -1.24
C LEU A 72 -0.33 -8.82 -1.50
N LEU A 73 -0.55 -9.28 -2.74
CA LEU A 73 -0.28 -10.67 -3.11
C LEU A 73 1.23 -11.00 -3.09
N LEU A 74 2.06 -10.11 -3.63
CA LEU A 74 3.53 -10.24 -3.60
C LEU A 74 4.08 -10.17 -2.18
N ALA A 75 3.40 -9.48 -1.29
CA ALA A 75 3.77 -9.42 0.12
C ALA A 75 3.38 -10.68 0.90
N GLY A 76 2.51 -11.52 0.37
CA GLY A 76 2.02 -12.73 1.01
C GLY A 76 0.81 -12.51 1.93
N LEU A 77 0.08 -11.43 1.76
CA LEU A 77 -1.22 -11.25 2.41
C LEU A 77 -2.25 -12.24 1.84
N PRO A 78 -3.32 -12.56 2.60
CA PRO A 78 -4.34 -13.49 2.16
C PRO A 78 -4.98 -13.07 0.84
N GLN A 79 -5.29 -14.05 -0.01
CA GLN A 79 -5.96 -13.80 -1.30
C GLN A 79 -7.36 -13.22 -1.15
N SER A 80 -7.98 -13.40 0.00
CA SER A 80 -9.30 -12.84 0.32
C SER A 80 -9.28 -11.32 0.50
N VAL A 81 -8.12 -10.73 0.81
CA VAL A 81 -7.99 -9.28 1.05
C VAL A 81 -8.06 -8.53 -0.28
N PRO A 82 -9.04 -7.65 -0.49
CA PRO A 82 -9.10 -6.82 -1.69
C PRO A 82 -8.06 -5.69 -1.64
N GLY A 83 -7.75 -5.15 -2.82
CA GLY A 83 -6.86 -4.00 -2.96
C GLY A 83 -7.51 -2.92 -3.81
N VAL A 84 -7.45 -1.69 -3.35
CA VAL A 84 -7.94 -0.51 -4.04
C VAL A 84 -6.77 0.40 -4.38
N THR A 85 -6.61 0.70 -5.66
CA THR A 85 -5.66 1.71 -6.12
C THR A 85 -6.42 2.95 -6.54
N LEU A 86 -6.07 4.08 -5.95
CA LEU A 86 -6.70 5.34 -6.27
C LEU A 86 -5.69 6.35 -6.81
N ASN A 87 -6.19 7.22 -7.67
CA ASN A 87 -5.40 8.26 -8.31
C ASN A 87 -6.00 9.64 -8.03
N ARG A 88 -5.21 10.47 -7.41
CA ARG A 88 -5.45 11.90 -7.21
C ARG A 88 -4.17 12.68 -7.48
N LEU A 89 -3.45 12.26 -8.50
CA LEU A 89 -2.13 12.80 -8.87
C LEU A 89 -1.20 12.82 -7.66
N CYS A 90 -0.53 13.94 -7.37
CA CYS A 90 0.42 14.06 -6.26
C CYS A 90 -0.20 13.82 -4.86
N ALA A 91 -1.51 13.91 -4.72
CA ALA A 91 -2.22 13.68 -3.47
C ALA A 91 -2.70 12.24 -3.28
N SER A 92 -2.40 11.31 -4.20
CA SER A 92 -2.93 9.95 -4.19
C SER A 92 -2.68 9.20 -2.89
N GLY A 93 -1.47 9.29 -2.32
CA GLY A 93 -1.16 8.60 -1.07
C GLY A 93 -1.89 9.18 0.14
N LEU A 94 -1.99 10.50 0.22
CA LEU A 94 -2.74 11.15 1.29
C LEU A 94 -4.23 10.80 1.19
N ASP A 95 -4.77 10.75 -0.01
CA ASP A 95 -6.17 10.38 -0.25
C ASP A 95 -6.43 8.89 0.05
N ALA A 96 -5.47 8.01 -0.20
CA ALA A 96 -5.54 6.60 0.20
C ALA A 96 -5.67 6.45 1.73
N ILE A 97 -4.84 7.17 2.50
CA ILE A 97 -4.91 7.18 3.96
C ILE A 97 -6.25 7.75 4.44
N GLY A 98 -6.68 8.88 3.89
CA GLY A 98 -7.96 9.50 4.23
C GLY A 98 -9.17 8.63 3.88
N THR A 99 -9.11 7.89 2.77
CA THR A 99 -10.16 6.95 2.35
C THR A 99 -10.20 5.75 3.29
N ALA A 100 -9.06 5.16 3.62
CA ALA A 100 -8.94 4.09 4.60
C ALA A 100 -9.51 4.51 5.96
N ALA A 101 -9.18 5.71 6.43
CA ALA A 101 -9.70 6.25 7.68
C ALA A 101 -11.23 6.41 7.66
N ARG A 102 -11.80 6.83 6.53
CA ARG A 102 -13.27 6.97 6.36
C ARG A 102 -14.00 5.64 6.24
N SER A 103 -13.35 4.61 5.73
CA SER A 103 -13.97 3.30 5.56
C SER A 103 -14.31 2.60 6.88
N SER A 104 -13.66 2.99 7.97
CA SER A 104 -13.86 2.41 9.32
C SER A 104 -13.61 0.90 9.39
N VAL A 105 -12.76 0.38 8.52
CA VAL A 105 -12.35 -1.03 8.46
C VAL A 105 -10.86 -1.18 8.79
N ARG A 106 -10.42 -2.39 9.01
CA ARG A 106 -9.00 -2.69 9.23
C ARG A 106 -8.25 -2.64 7.91
N THR A 107 -7.47 -1.62 7.71
CA THR A 107 -6.83 -1.33 6.43
C THR A 107 -5.33 -1.07 6.55
N LEU A 108 -4.65 -1.35 5.46
CA LEU A 108 -3.36 -0.75 5.15
C LEU A 108 -3.54 0.34 4.11
N ALA A 109 -2.89 1.47 4.30
CA ALA A 109 -2.88 2.54 3.31
C ALA A 109 -1.45 3.01 3.04
N SER A 110 -1.19 3.42 1.82
CA SER A 110 0.14 3.78 1.35
C SER A 110 0.16 5.14 0.68
N ALA A 111 1.28 5.82 0.85
CA ALA A 111 1.64 6.96 0.03
C ALA A 111 1.94 6.53 -1.42
N PRO A 112 1.91 7.43 -2.40
CA PRO A 112 2.19 7.11 -3.79
C PRO A 112 3.61 6.58 -3.96
N LEU A 113 3.76 5.70 -4.92
CA LEU A 113 5.02 5.19 -5.43
C LEU A 113 5.63 6.18 -6.43
#